data_c37cc963127ac46de0248c8eec9fea39
#
_entry.id   c37cc963127ac46de0248c8eec9fea39
#
_cell.length_a   1.000
_cell.length_b   1.000
_cell.length_c   1.000
_cell.angle_alpha   90.00
_cell.angle_beta   90.00
_cell.angle_gamma   90.00
#
_symmetry.space_group_name_H-M   'P 1'
#
loop_
_entity.id
_entity.type
_entity.pdbx_description
1 polymer ?
#
loop_
_entity_poly.entity_id
_entity_poly.type
_entity_poly.pdbx_seq_one_letter_code
_entity_poly.pdbx_strand_id
1 'polypeptide(L)'
;TRFQGPVDLNGLIFLIGVQELGQHARDFKKDEKVQLMHIGICVVLLPFGYYAELGRDADGWPHFERVKDLPPLNAQEQERLMKEAVLNYFGEAQVTTHA
;
A
#
# COMPACT_ATOMS: atom_id res chain seq x y z
N THR A 1 -0.74 11.03 -19.12
CA THR A 1 -0.97 10.73 -19.20
C THR A 1 -1.62 10.22 -19.43
N ARG A 2 -1.79 9.67 -19.41
CA ARG A 2 -2.39 9.27 -19.64
C ARG A 2 -3.09 8.31 -19.23
N PHE A 3 -3.69 8.31 -18.16
CA PHE A 3 -4.63 7.31 -17.79
C PHE A 3 -5.90 7.51 -18.58
N GLN A 4 -6.30 6.49 -19.27
CA GLN A 4 -7.53 6.46 -20.00
C GLN A 4 -8.53 5.69 -19.16
N GLY A 5 -9.59 6.34 -18.70
CA GLY A 5 -10.60 5.68 -17.91
C GLY A 5 -10.21 5.54 -16.44
N PRO A 6 -10.86 4.65 -15.72
CA PRO A 6 -10.64 4.57 -14.26
C PRO A 6 -9.23 4.15 -13.90
N VAL A 7 -8.75 4.71 -12.81
CA VAL A 7 -7.45 4.34 -12.27
C VAL A 7 -7.54 2.94 -11.70
N ASP A 8 -6.55 2.11 -12.00
CA ASP A 8 -6.46 0.76 -11.46
C ASP A 8 -5.89 0.84 -10.04
N LEU A 9 -6.79 0.86 -9.08
CA LEU A 9 -6.41 0.98 -7.67
C LEU A 9 -5.51 -0.17 -7.24
N ASN A 10 -5.81 -1.39 -7.68
CA ASN A 10 -4.99 -2.54 -7.33
C ASN A 10 -3.58 -2.40 -7.86
N GLY A 11 -3.45 -1.88 -9.08
CA GLY A 11 -2.14 -1.63 -9.66
C GLY A 11 -1.33 -0.63 -8.87
N LEU A 12 -1.98 0.43 -8.41
CA LEU A 12 -1.31 1.44 -7.58
C LEU A 12 -0.84 0.84 -6.26
N ILE A 13 -1.69 0.05 -5.63
CA ILE A 13 -1.34 -0.59 -4.36
C ILE A 13 -0.16 -1.53 -4.55
N PHE A 14 -0.17 -2.30 -5.63
CA PHE A 14 0.94 -3.18 -5.95
C PHE A 14 2.25 -2.39 -6.12
N LEU A 15 2.19 -1.29 -6.85
CA LEU A 15 3.38 -0.45 -7.05
C LEU A 15 3.90 0.12 -5.75
N ILE A 16 3.00 0.50 -4.84
CA ILE A 16 3.42 0.96 -3.52
C ILE A 16 4.16 -0.15 -2.79
N GLY A 17 3.64 -1.38 -2.86
CA GLY A 17 4.32 -2.52 -2.24
C GLY A 17 5.72 -2.74 -2.81
N VAL A 18 5.85 -2.66 -4.12
CA VAL A 18 7.15 -2.80 -4.78
C VAL A 18 8.11 -1.72 -4.32
N GLN A 19 7.63 -0.49 -4.23
CA GLN A 19 8.45 0.62 -3.80
C GLN A 19 8.92 0.44 -2.37
N GLU A 20 8.04 -0.02 -1.50
CA GLU A 20 8.39 -0.23 -0.09
C GLU A 20 9.37 -1.37 0.08
N LEU A 21 9.28 -2.40 -0.75
CA LEU A 21 10.26 -3.48 -0.72
C LEU A 21 11.63 -3.01 -1.17
N GLY A 22 11.68 -2.13 -2.17
CA GLY A 22 12.93 -1.58 -2.63
C GLY A 22 13.69 -2.44 -3.62
N GLN A 23 13.05 -3.48 -4.17
CA GLN A 23 13.68 -4.36 -5.14
C GLN A 23 12.97 -4.21 -6.48
N HIS A 24 13.17 -3.08 -7.12
CA HIS A 24 12.34 -2.66 -8.24
C HIS A 24 12.61 -3.40 -9.54
N ALA A 25 13.83 -3.86 -9.74
CA ALA A 25 14.24 -4.37 -11.04
C ALA A 25 14.30 -5.88 -11.05
N ARG A 26 13.21 -6.53 -10.68
CA ARG A 26 13.17 -7.98 -10.76
C ARG A 26 11.75 -8.46 -11.02
N ASP A 27 11.67 -9.68 -11.52
CA ASP A 27 10.39 -10.33 -11.72
C ASP A 27 9.94 -10.96 -10.41
N PHE A 28 8.65 -10.85 -10.13
CA PHE A 28 8.09 -11.40 -8.92
C PHE A 28 7.25 -12.63 -9.25
N LYS A 29 7.36 -13.64 -8.41
CA LYS A 29 6.53 -14.82 -8.51
C LYS A 29 5.11 -14.49 -8.10
N LYS A 30 4.19 -15.38 -8.44
CA LYS A 30 2.78 -15.13 -8.19
C LYS A 30 2.49 -14.88 -6.70
N ASP A 31 3.06 -15.73 -5.84
CA ASP A 31 2.85 -15.58 -4.39
C ASP A 31 3.52 -14.32 -3.87
N GLU A 32 4.64 -13.92 -4.47
CA GLU A 32 5.29 -12.66 -4.10
C GLU A 32 4.42 -11.47 -4.45
N LYS A 33 3.74 -11.54 -5.60
CA LYS A 33 2.85 -10.45 -6.00
C LYS A 33 1.71 -10.28 -5.02
N VAL A 34 1.17 -11.39 -4.50
CA VAL A 34 0.14 -11.32 -3.48
C VAL A 34 0.69 -10.66 -2.22
N GLN A 35 1.90 -11.00 -1.83
CA GLN A 35 2.52 -10.37 -0.65
C GLN A 35 2.75 -8.89 -0.87
N LEU A 36 3.15 -8.49 -2.08
CA LEU A 36 3.35 -7.08 -2.38
C LEU A 36 2.05 -6.29 -2.31
N MET A 37 0.95 -6.89 -2.76
CA MET A 37 -0.36 -6.26 -2.60
C MET A 37 -0.67 -6.04 -1.12
N HIS A 38 -0.41 -7.05 -0.31
CA HIS A 38 -0.65 -6.95 1.13
C HIS A 38 0.21 -5.85 1.76
N ILE A 39 1.49 -5.80 1.38
CA ILE A 39 2.38 -4.75 1.88
C ILE A 39 1.84 -3.37 1.53
N GLY A 40 1.41 -3.20 0.28
CA GLY A 40 0.86 -1.92 -0.14
C GLY A 40 -0.35 -1.51 0.68
N ILE A 41 -1.25 -2.46 0.94
CA ILE A 41 -2.42 -2.20 1.76
C ILE A 41 -2.00 -1.76 3.17
N CYS A 42 -1.07 -2.49 3.78
CA CYS A 42 -0.63 -2.16 5.13
C CYS A 42 0.02 -0.79 5.20
N VAL A 43 0.85 -0.47 4.21
CA VAL A 43 1.57 0.80 4.19
C VAL A 43 0.62 1.97 4.11
N VAL A 44 -0.37 1.92 3.22
CA VAL A 44 -1.27 3.06 3.07
C VAL A 44 -2.20 3.20 4.26
N LEU A 45 -2.43 2.14 5.02
CA LEU A 45 -3.30 2.19 6.18
C LEU A 45 -2.55 2.46 7.48
N LEU A 46 -1.21 2.52 7.45
CA LEU A 46 -0.43 2.85 8.64
C LEU A 46 -0.86 4.18 9.27
N PRO A 47 -0.95 5.28 8.48
CA PRO A 47 -1.31 6.57 9.08
C PRO A 47 -2.71 6.59 9.68
N PHE A 48 -3.56 5.65 9.29
CA PHE A 48 -4.92 5.56 9.80
C PHE A 48 -5.02 4.72 11.07
N GLY A 49 -3.89 4.14 11.50
CA GLY A 49 -3.85 3.43 12.77
C GLY A 49 -4.30 1.98 12.74
N TYR A 50 -4.44 1.39 11.55
CA TYR A 50 -4.90 0.00 11.45
C TYR A 50 -3.77 -1.01 11.51
N TYR A 51 -2.56 -0.61 11.16
CA TYR A 51 -1.40 -1.50 11.13
C TYR A 51 -0.21 -0.85 11.83
N ALA A 52 0.68 -1.69 12.34
CA ALA A 52 1.95 -1.27 12.88
C ALA A 52 3.06 -2.04 12.18
N GLU A 53 4.19 -1.38 11.99
CA GLU A 53 5.33 -1.96 11.31
C GLU A 53 6.13 -2.82 12.28
N LEU A 54 6.48 -4.03 11.86
CA LEU A 54 7.26 -4.96 12.69
C LEU A 54 8.73 -5.03 12.29
N GLY A 55 9.10 -4.36 11.19
CA GLY A 55 10.46 -4.44 10.69
C GLY A 55 10.54 -5.37 9.51
N ARG A 56 11.77 -5.68 9.10
CA ARG A 56 12.02 -6.50 7.92
C ARG A 56 12.63 -7.82 8.28
N ASP A 57 12.33 -8.85 7.47
CA ASP A 57 12.93 -10.16 7.69
C ASP A 57 14.31 -10.21 7.02
N ALA A 58 14.92 -11.42 7.04
CA ALA A 58 16.27 -11.60 6.53
C ALA A 58 16.39 -11.30 5.04
N ASP A 59 15.31 -11.45 4.30
CA ASP A 59 15.28 -11.19 2.86
C ASP A 59 14.91 -9.76 2.54
N GLY A 60 14.69 -8.93 3.55
CA GLY A 60 14.37 -7.52 3.37
C GLY A 60 12.90 -7.22 3.19
N TRP A 61 12.02 -8.21 3.41
CA TRP A 61 10.58 -8.00 3.24
C TRP A 61 9.99 -7.38 4.50
N PRO A 62 9.22 -6.31 4.36
CA PRO A 62 8.60 -5.67 5.53
C PRO A 62 7.43 -6.50 6.05
N HIS A 63 7.26 -6.47 7.36
CA HIS A 63 6.19 -7.18 8.03
C HIS A 63 5.35 -6.21 8.84
N PHE A 64 4.06 -6.50 8.93
CA PHE A 64 3.11 -5.62 9.60
C PHE A 64 2.20 -6.44 10.48
N GLU A 65 1.69 -5.78 11.50
CA GLU A 65 0.73 -6.37 12.43
C GLU A 65 -0.53 -5.52 12.40
N ARG A 66 -1.68 -6.19 12.29
CA ARG A 66 -2.95 -5.45 12.41
C ARG A 66 -3.21 -5.17 13.88
N VAL A 67 -3.35 -3.89 14.21
CA VAL A 67 -3.53 -3.47 15.60
C VAL A 67 -4.94 -2.96 15.86
N LYS A 68 -5.74 -2.75 14.83
CA LYS A 68 -7.12 -2.30 14.96
C LYS A 68 -7.93 -2.87 13.81
N ASP A 69 -9.11 -3.38 14.11
CA ASP A 69 -10.00 -3.89 13.07
C ASP A 69 -10.61 -2.75 12.28
N LEU A 70 -10.75 -2.99 10.98
CA LEU A 70 -11.50 -2.07 10.14
C LEU A 70 -12.97 -2.12 10.54
N PRO A 71 -13.67 -0.98 10.50
CA PRO A 71 -15.10 -1.02 10.73
C PRO A 71 -15.79 -1.82 9.64
N PRO A 72 -17.02 -2.29 9.88
CA PRO A 72 -17.74 -3.04 8.85
C PRO A 72 -18.10 -2.11 7.71
N LEU A 73 -17.44 -2.32 6.58
CA LEU A 73 -17.60 -1.49 5.39
C LEU A 73 -18.14 -2.33 4.25
N ASN A 74 -19.05 -1.76 3.46
CA ASN A 74 -19.45 -2.41 2.22
C ASN A 74 -18.36 -2.18 1.17
N ALA A 75 -18.57 -2.77 -0.02
CA ALA A 75 -17.54 -2.74 -1.06
C ALA A 75 -17.21 -1.31 -1.48
N GLN A 76 -18.22 -0.45 -1.60
CA GLN A 76 -17.98 0.94 -2.00
C GLN A 76 -17.21 1.71 -0.94
N GLU A 77 -17.55 1.47 0.31
CA GLU A 77 -16.86 2.14 1.41
C GLU A 77 -15.41 1.68 1.52
N GLN A 78 -15.17 0.38 1.31
CA GLN A 78 -13.80 -0.14 1.30
C GLN A 78 -12.99 0.50 0.19
N GLU A 79 -13.57 0.59 -0.99
CA GLU A 79 -12.88 1.21 -2.11
C GLU A 79 -12.58 2.67 -1.85
N ARG A 80 -13.52 3.39 -1.25
CA ARG A 80 -13.31 4.79 -0.90
C ARG A 80 -12.18 4.95 0.11
N LEU A 81 -12.17 4.11 1.14
CA LEU A 81 -11.12 4.15 2.14
C LEU A 81 -9.75 3.92 1.49
N MET A 82 -9.66 2.92 0.63
CA MET A 82 -8.39 2.62 -0.01
C MET A 82 -7.95 3.74 -0.93
N LYS A 83 -8.87 4.37 -1.65
CA LYS A 83 -8.53 5.51 -2.49
C LYS A 83 -8.01 6.67 -1.66
N GLU A 84 -8.66 6.96 -0.54
CA GLU A 84 -8.21 8.03 0.34
C GLU A 84 -6.84 7.71 0.91
N ALA A 85 -6.61 6.45 1.29
CA ALA A 85 -5.33 6.04 1.85
C ALA A 85 -4.21 6.19 0.81
N VAL A 86 -4.47 5.78 -0.43
CA VAL A 86 -3.49 5.90 -1.50
C VAL A 86 -3.18 7.37 -1.79
N LEU A 87 -4.21 8.20 -1.85
CA LEU A 87 -4.01 9.63 -2.08
C LEU A 87 -3.21 10.26 -0.94
N ASN A 88 -3.49 9.85 0.29
CA ASN A 88 -2.75 10.36 1.43
C ASN A 88 -1.28 9.95 1.37
N TYR A 89 -1.02 8.72 0.93
CA TYR A 89 0.35 8.24 0.81
C TYR A 89 1.15 9.12 -0.15
N PHE A 90 0.60 9.41 -1.31
CA PHE A 90 1.29 10.25 -2.29
C PHE A 90 1.30 11.71 -1.86
N GLY A 91 0.26 12.16 -1.17
CA GLY A 91 0.22 13.52 -0.67
C GLY A 91 1.27 13.79 0.39
N GLU A 92 1.47 12.85 1.29
CA GLU A 92 2.51 12.98 2.29
C GLU A 92 3.90 13.02 1.68
N ALA A 93 4.12 12.23 0.63
CA ALA A 93 5.39 12.26 -0.06
C ALA A 93 5.63 13.63 -0.67
N GLN A 94 4.60 14.27 -1.22
CA GLN A 94 4.73 15.61 -1.78
C GLN A 94 5.00 16.64 -0.71
N VAL A 95 4.31 16.54 0.42
CA VAL A 95 4.51 17.46 1.53
C VAL A 95 5.95 17.35 2.03
N THR A 96 6.45 16.14 2.15
CA THR A 96 7.82 15.92 2.56
C THR A 96 8.79 16.60 1.59
N THR A 97 8.47 16.58 0.32
CA THR A 97 9.30 17.21 -0.69
C THR A 97 9.37 18.73 -0.47
N HIS A 98 8.29 19.31 0.00
CA HIS A 98 8.23 20.74 0.23
C HIS A 98 8.97 21.19 1.47
N ALA A 99 9.08 20.27 2.38
CA ALA A 99 9.76 20.63 3.61
C ALA A 99 11.24 20.80 3.39
#